data_6c0d96410bc0796165a6e56151c60539
#
_entry.id   6c0d96410bc0796165a6e56151c60539
#
_cell.length_a   1.000
_cell.length_b   1.000
_cell.length_c   1.000
_cell.angle_alpha   90.00
_cell.angle_beta   90.00
_cell.angle_gamma   90.00
#
_symmetry.space_group_name_H-M   'P 1'
#
loop_
_entity.id
_entity.type
_entity.pdbx_description
1 polymer ?
#
loop_
_entity_poly.entity_id
_entity_poly.type
_entity_poly.pdbx_seq_one_letter_code
_entity_poly.pdbx_strand_id
1 'polypeptide(L)'
;MLLRQRVYLPVFATVSLFLFALIAAASGLIQSGKKPALVDSERQAYRFVSGAEVALNRSLLGVDVMLAGMTDLLQFASADAAIDEERISRLLRGAVNQNQLVRQISLLNEQEQVLASSGRSGRHQEIRLPDGFFAEVLAQTMPALLISSPMVNFANAEKVLFFARQMNLGPGRPVLAVAEVQIP
;
A
#
# COMPACT_ATOMS: atom_id res chain seq x y z
N MET A 1 23.59 -49.94 -63.82
CA MET A 1 23.66 -48.72 -63.03
C MET A 1 22.28 -48.13 -62.68
N LEU A 2 21.22 -48.63 -63.23
CA LEU A 2 19.82 -48.07 -63.07
C LEU A 2 19.01 -48.67 -61.91
N LEU A 3 19.41 -49.76 -61.29
CA LEU A 3 18.68 -50.37 -60.19
C LEU A 3 18.93 -49.67 -58.83
N ARG A 4 20.05 -49.00 -58.70
CA ARG A 4 20.41 -48.28 -57.43
C ARG A 4 19.59 -47.01 -57.21
N GLN A 5 19.14 -46.36 -58.25
CA GLN A 5 18.33 -45.11 -58.16
C GLN A 5 16.89 -45.36 -57.71
N ARG A 6 16.32 -46.55 -57.98
CA ARG A 6 14.91 -46.86 -57.62
C ARG A 6 14.70 -47.12 -56.15
N VAL A 7 15.76 -47.40 -55.37
CA VAL A 7 15.63 -47.72 -53.94
C VAL A 7 15.82 -46.43 -53.09
N TYR A 8 16.58 -45.45 -53.58
CA TYR A 8 16.80 -44.20 -52.84
C TYR A 8 15.58 -43.28 -52.88
N LEU A 9 14.78 -43.30 -53.92
CA LEU A 9 13.61 -42.41 -54.06
C LEU A 9 12.54 -42.69 -52.98
N PRO A 10 12.11 -43.94 -52.71
CA PRO A 10 11.15 -44.23 -51.65
C PRO A 10 11.72 -43.95 -50.25
N VAL A 11 13.02 -44.19 -50.04
CA VAL A 11 13.65 -43.93 -48.73
C VAL A 11 13.71 -42.40 -48.46
N PHE A 12 14.07 -41.59 -49.46
CA PHE A 12 14.03 -40.16 -49.31
C PHE A 12 12.61 -39.63 -49.10
N ALA A 13 11.63 -40.17 -49.80
CA ALA A 13 10.22 -39.78 -49.63
C ALA A 13 9.69 -40.10 -48.22
N THR A 14 10.03 -41.26 -47.65
CA THR A 14 9.61 -41.63 -46.31
C THR A 14 10.28 -40.79 -45.22
N VAL A 15 11.59 -40.50 -45.39
CA VAL A 15 12.30 -39.64 -44.45
C VAL A 15 11.78 -38.20 -44.48
N SER A 16 11.52 -37.65 -45.67
CA SER A 16 10.95 -36.31 -45.83
C SER A 16 9.52 -36.23 -45.22
N LEU A 17 8.70 -37.24 -45.43
CA LEU A 17 7.35 -37.30 -44.88
C LEU A 17 7.38 -37.39 -43.35
N PHE A 18 8.31 -38.15 -42.78
CA PHE A 18 8.48 -38.26 -41.36
C PHE A 18 8.98 -36.95 -40.70
N LEU A 19 9.94 -36.26 -41.37
CA LEU A 19 10.42 -34.95 -40.95
C LEU A 19 9.30 -33.89 -40.99
N PHE A 20 8.49 -33.90 -42.01
CA PHE A 20 7.35 -32.99 -42.14
C PHE A 20 6.29 -33.25 -41.05
N ALA A 21 6.01 -34.52 -40.77
CA ALA A 21 5.10 -34.88 -39.69
C ALA A 21 5.60 -34.45 -38.31
N LEU A 22 6.91 -34.58 -38.05
CA LEU A 22 7.52 -34.10 -36.81
C LEU A 22 7.43 -32.58 -36.66
N ILE A 23 7.71 -31.83 -37.73
CA ILE A 23 7.62 -30.37 -37.71
C ILE A 23 6.16 -29.91 -37.50
N ALA A 24 5.21 -30.56 -38.15
CA ALA A 24 3.79 -30.28 -38.00
C ALA A 24 3.30 -30.55 -36.56
N ALA A 25 3.72 -31.69 -36.00
CA ALA A 25 3.39 -32.05 -34.61
C ALA A 25 4.02 -31.08 -33.59
N ALA A 26 5.29 -30.69 -33.78
CA ALA A 26 5.97 -29.70 -32.94
C ALA A 26 5.31 -28.31 -33.02
N SER A 27 4.93 -27.89 -34.24
CA SER A 27 4.24 -26.61 -34.47
C SER A 27 2.85 -26.60 -33.80
N GLY A 28 2.10 -27.70 -33.88
CA GLY A 28 0.82 -27.86 -33.22
C GLY A 28 0.91 -27.81 -31.71
N LEU A 29 1.91 -28.46 -31.11
CA LEU A 29 2.17 -28.42 -29.66
C LEU A 29 2.56 -27.02 -29.17
N ILE A 30 3.39 -26.29 -29.92
CA ILE A 30 3.77 -24.93 -29.58
C ILE A 30 2.58 -23.97 -29.67
N GLN A 31 1.74 -24.10 -30.67
CA GLN A 31 0.55 -23.24 -30.82
C GLN A 31 -0.54 -23.55 -29.80
N SER A 32 -0.75 -24.81 -29.45
CA SER A 32 -1.73 -25.20 -28.43
C SER A 32 -1.29 -24.84 -27.01
N GLY A 33 0.01 -24.77 -26.74
CA GLY A 33 0.54 -24.39 -25.43
C GLY A 33 0.58 -22.87 -25.17
N LYS A 34 0.72 -22.04 -26.21
CA LYS A 34 0.85 -20.57 -26.04
C LYS A 34 -0.45 -19.88 -25.63
N LYS A 35 -1.58 -20.28 -26.19
CA LYS A 35 -2.87 -19.64 -25.90
C LYS A 35 -3.34 -19.84 -24.45
N PRO A 36 -3.35 -21.06 -23.87
CA PRO A 36 -3.75 -21.23 -22.49
C PRO A 36 -2.77 -20.57 -21.50
N ALA A 37 -1.47 -20.59 -21.76
CA ALA A 37 -0.48 -19.96 -20.88
C ALA A 37 -0.63 -18.44 -20.78
N LEU A 38 -0.96 -17.76 -21.89
CA LEU A 38 -1.23 -16.31 -21.87
C LEU A 38 -2.52 -16.00 -21.11
N VAL A 39 -3.59 -16.73 -21.34
CA VAL A 39 -4.87 -16.53 -20.66
C VAL A 39 -4.75 -16.84 -19.15
N ASP A 40 -3.98 -17.85 -18.77
CA ASP A 40 -3.77 -18.18 -17.37
C ASP A 40 -2.88 -17.14 -16.66
N SER A 41 -1.85 -16.62 -17.32
CA SER A 41 -1.03 -15.52 -16.77
C SER A 41 -1.83 -14.23 -16.59
N GLU A 42 -2.68 -13.91 -17.55
CA GLU A 42 -3.58 -12.75 -17.46
C GLU A 42 -4.58 -12.91 -16.31
N ARG A 43 -5.23 -14.05 -16.20
CA ARG A 43 -6.12 -14.36 -15.07
C ARG A 43 -5.41 -14.34 -13.73
N GLN A 44 -4.18 -14.81 -13.65
CA GLN A 44 -3.38 -14.77 -12.45
C GLN A 44 -3.01 -13.34 -12.08
N ALA A 45 -2.64 -12.51 -13.06
CA ALA A 45 -2.40 -11.09 -12.85
C ALA A 45 -3.65 -10.36 -12.35
N TYR A 46 -4.81 -10.59 -12.95
CA TYR A 46 -6.08 -10.03 -12.48
C TYR A 46 -6.42 -10.46 -11.04
N ARG A 47 -6.25 -11.72 -10.70
CA ARG A 47 -6.48 -12.20 -9.33
C ARG A 47 -5.52 -11.55 -8.33
N PHE A 48 -4.26 -11.39 -8.73
CA PHE A 48 -3.25 -10.72 -7.89
C PHE A 48 -3.60 -9.25 -7.68
N VAL A 49 -3.92 -8.52 -8.74
CA VAL A 49 -4.31 -7.09 -8.66
C VAL A 49 -5.57 -6.92 -7.82
N SER A 50 -6.61 -7.73 -8.06
CA SER A 50 -7.84 -7.67 -7.27
C SER A 50 -7.60 -8.03 -5.79
N GLY A 51 -6.77 -9.03 -5.51
CA GLY A 51 -6.38 -9.36 -4.14
C GLY A 51 -5.60 -8.25 -3.46
N ALA A 52 -4.68 -7.61 -4.18
CA ALA A 52 -3.91 -6.47 -3.67
C ALA A 52 -4.81 -5.25 -3.41
N GLU A 53 -5.76 -4.97 -4.29
CA GLU A 53 -6.75 -3.90 -4.11
C GLU A 53 -7.60 -4.11 -2.85
N VAL A 54 -8.13 -5.31 -2.66
CA VAL A 54 -8.92 -5.64 -1.46
C VAL A 54 -8.08 -5.53 -0.19
N ALA A 55 -6.83 -6.01 -0.22
CA ALA A 55 -5.92 -5.92 0.92
C ALA A 55 -5.57 -4.46 1.24
N LEU A 56 -5.30 -3.65 0.22
CA LEU A 56 -5.02 -2.22 0.38
C LEU A 56 -6.22 -1.47 0.96
N ASN A 57 -7.42 -1.67 0.39
CA ASN A 57 -8.65 -1.05 0.90
C ASN A 57 -8.91 -1.41 2.36
N ARG A 58 -8.70 -2.66 2.73
CA ARG A 58 -8.85 -3.11 4.13
C ARG A 58 -7.84 -2.44 5.05
N SER A 59 -6.62 -2.27 4.59
CA SER A 59 -5.56 -1.59 5.34
C SER A 59 -5.87 -0.11 5.54
N LEU A 60 -6.30 0.57 4.49
CA LEU A 60 -6.71 1.98 4.53
C LEU A 60 -7.88 2.20 5.48
N LEU A 61 -8.91 1.35 5.36
CA LEU A 61 -10.07 1.40 6.25
C LEU A 61 -9.66 1.16 7.71
N GLY A 62 -8.71 0.26 7.96
CA GLY A 62 -8.17 0.01 9.29
C GLY A 62 -7.51 1.24 9.92
N VAL A 63 -6.75 2.01 9.15
CA VAL A 63 -6.14 3.27 9.61
C VAL A 63 -7.21 4.33 9.83
N ASP A 64 -8.19 4.46 8.93
CA ASP A 64 -9.27 5.43 9.08
C ASP A 64 -10.12 5.18 10.33
N VAL A 65 -10.54 3.94 10.54
CA VAL A 65 -11.32 3.54 11.73
C VAL A 65 -10.50 3.76 13.00
N MET A 66 -9.20 3.47 12.98
CA MET A 66 -8.33 3.72 14.11
C MET A 66 -8.26 5.22 14.44
N LEU A 67 -7.97 6.08 13.45
CA LEU A 67 -7.91 7.51 13.65
C LEU A 67 -9.27 8.11 14.07
N ALA A 68 -10.36 7.64 13.48
CA ALA A 68 -11.70 8.07 13.85
C ALA A 68 -12.04 7.70 15.31
N GLY A 69 -11.76 6.46 15.72
CA GLY A 69 -12.01 6.00 17.08
C GLY A 69 -11.16 6.68 18.15
N MET A 70 -10.02 7.24 17.77
CA MET A 70 -9.18 8.02 18.69
C MET A 70 -9.82 9.34 19.10
N THR A 71 -10.72 9.89 18.30
CA THR A 71 -11.39 11.18 18.59
C THR A 71 -12.08 11.13 19.96
N ASP A 72 -12.88 10.11 20.21
CA ASP A 72 -13.60 9.96 21.47
C ASP A 72 -12.65 9.75 22.66
N LEU A 73 -11.63 8.91 22.46
CA LEU A 73 -10.62 8.65 23.50
C LEU A 73 -9.84 9.92 23.89
N LEU A 74 -9.51 10.73 22.91
CA LEU A 74 -8.78 11.98 23.10
C LEU A 74 -9.67 13.06 23.73
N GLN A 75 -10.95 13.13 23.38
CA GLN A 75 -11.90 14.01 24.06
C GLN A 75 -12.01 13.70 25.55
N PHE A 76 -12.12 12.42 25.92
CA PHE A 76 -12.12 12.00 27.33
C PHE A 76 -10.80 12.32 28.04
N ALA A 77 -9.67 12.19 27.34
CA ALA A 77 -8.36 12.51 27.91
C ALA A 77 -8.12 14.01 28.08
N SER A 78 -8.81 14.84 27.30
CA SER A 78 -8.67 16.30 27.26
C SER A 78 -9.76 17.05 28.04
N ALA A 79 -10.67 16.33 28.72
CA ALA A 79 -11.78 16.93 29.45
C ALA A 79 -11.35 17.82 30.62
N ASP A 80 -10.19 17.54 31.21
CA ASP A 80 -9.55 18.39 32.20
C ASP A 80 -8.69 19.44 31.48
N ALA A 81 -9.14 20.66 31.38
CA ALA A 81 -8.59 21.91 30.83
C ALA A 81 -7.13 21.98 30.33
N ALA A 82 -6.24 21.09 30.69
CA ALA A 82 -4.86 20.95 30.24
C ALA A 82 -4.68 19.65 29.44
N ILE A 83 -4.10 19.77 28.24
CA ILE A 83 -3.70 18.59 27.45
C ILE A 83 -2.56 17.90 28.20
N ASP A 84 -2.82 16.76 28.82
CA ASP A 84 -1.77 15.91 29.39
C ASP A 84 -1.06 15.16 28.24
N GLU A 85 0.03 15.75 27.77
CA GLU A 85 0.85 15.21 26.68
C GLU A 85 1.25 13.74 26.94
N GLU A 86 1.63 13.42 28.18
CA GLU A 86 2.10 12.09 28.51
C GLU A 86 0.98 11.04 28.46
N ARG A 87 -0.21 11.41 28.91
CA ARG A 87 -1.41 10.56 28.86
C ARG A 87 -1.82 10.31 27.40
N ILE A 88 -1.86 11.37 26.58
CA ILE A 88 -2.18 11.28 25.16
C ILE A 88 -1.12 10.43 24.44
N SER A 89 0.16 10.67 24.66
CA SER A 89 1.24 9.88 24.05
C SER A 89 1.17 8.40 24.40
N ARG A 90 0.73 8.06 25.61
CA ARG A 90 0.47 6.65 26.00
C ARG A 90 -0.69 6.04 25.22
N LEU A 91 -1.79 6.76 25.02
CA LEU A 91 -2.92 6.30 24.22
C LEU A 91 -2.51 6.10 22.75
N LEU A 92 -1.77 7.05 22.18
CA LEU A 92 -1.24 6.94 20.82
C LEU A 92 -0.32 5.72 20.66
N ARG A 93 0.56 5.46 21.60
CA ARG A 93 1.40 4.26 21.61
C ARG A 93 0.58 2.97 21.66
N GLY A 94 -0.48 2.95 22.46
CA GLY A 94 -1.40 1.82 22.52
C GLY A 94 -2.04 1.52 21.16
N ALA A 95 -2.48 2.56 20.46
CA ALA A 95 -3.07 2.43 19.13
C ALA A 95 -2.06 1.93 18.09
N VAL A 96 -0.85 2.48 18.06
CA VAL A 96 0.22 2.03 17.15
C VAL A 96 0.58 0.57 17.39
N ASN A 97 0.67 0.14 18.65
CA ASN A 97 0.99 -1.26 18.97
C ASN A 97 -0.07 -2.26 18.50
N GLN A 98 -1.29 -1.82 18.27
CA GLN A 98 -2.39 -2.65 17.75
C GLN A 98 -2.41 -2.69 16.21
N ASN A 99 -1.68 -1.80 15.53
CA ASN A 99 -1.69 -1.69 14.09
C ASN A 99 -0.26 -1.82 13.53
N GLN A 100 0.00 -2.92 12.83
CA GLN A 100 1.34 -3.23 12.30
C GLN A 100 1.76 -2.32 11.13
N LEU A 101 0.82 -1.64 10.49
CA LEU A 101 1.10 -0.78 9.34
C LEU A 101 1.54 0.62 9.75
N VAL A 102 1.07 1.07 10.91
CA VAL A 102 1.33 2.42 11.41
C VAL A 102 2.61 2.42 12.25
N ARG A 103 3.57 3.21 11.84
CA ARG A 103 4.83 3.40 12.55
C ARG A 103 4.72 4.36 13.71
N GLN A 104 4.05 5.46 13.45
CA GLN A 104 3.92 6.56 14.40
C GLN A 104 2.61 7.30 14.19
N ILE A 105 2.03 7.79 15.26
CA ILE A 105 0.90 8.72 15.23
C ILE A 105 1.31 9.97 16.00
N SER A 106 1.00 11.11 15.44
CA SER A 106 1.24 12.41 16.06
C SER A 106 0.01 13.30 15.95
N LEU A 107 -0.19 14.10 16.97
CA LEU A 107 -1.22 15.13 17.00
C LEU A 107 -0.56 16.49 16.80
N LEU A 108 -1.08 17.24 15.84
CA LEU A 108 -0.61 18.58 15.54
C LEU A 108 -1.72 19.62 15.83
N ASN A 109 -1.33 20.79 16.29
CA ASN A 109 -2.22 21.92 16.39
C ASN A 109 -2.34 22.66 15.03
N GLU A 110 -3.14 23.72 14.97
CA GLU A 110 -3.32 24.57 13.77
C GLU A 110 -2.03 25.26 13.30
N GLN A 111 -1.00 25.30 14.11
CA GLN A 111 0.31 25.89 13.79
C GLN A 111 1.35 24.83 13.42
N GLU A 112 0.92 23.63 13.05
CA GLU A 112 1.79 22.46 12.74
C GLU A 112 2.70 22.02 13.90
N GLN A 113 2.45 22.46 15.13
CA GLN A 113 3.23 22.05 16.27
C GLN A 113 2.73 20.70 16.80
N VAL A 114 3.66 19.82 17.11
CA VAL A 114 3.34 18.52 17.70
C VAL A 114 2.89 18.68 19.14
N LEU A 115 1.64 18.35 19.42
CA LEU A 115 1.06 18.35 20.77
C LEU A 115 1.38 17.07 21.54
N ALA A 116 1.39 15.95 20.85
CA ALA A 116 1.69 14.63 21.41
C ALA A 116 2.08 13.66 20.30
N SER A 117 2.88 12.66 20.61
CA SER A 117 3.34 11.65 19.66
C SER A 117 3.46 10.27 20.32
N SER A 118 3.23 9.22 19.54
CA SER A 118 3.50 7.83 19.96
C SER A 118 4.99 7.48 19.95
N GLY A 119 5.84 8.31 19.35
CA GLY A 119 7.29 8.11 19.30
C GLY A 119 7.93 8.10 20.69
N ARG A 120 9.03 7.33 20.84
CA ARG A 120 9.74 7.17 22.14
C ARG A 120 10.61 8.36 22.53
N SER A 121 10.90 9.25 21.62
CA SER A 121 11.81 10.37 21.87
C SER A 121 11.04 11.52 22.46
N GLY A 122 11.32 11.86 23.72
CA GLY A 122 10.82 13.05 24.44
C GLY A 122 11.35 14.38 23.86
N ARG A 123 11.77 14.41 22.62
CA ARG A 123 11.98 15.59 21.80
C ARG A 123 10.89 15.60 20.76
N HIS A 124 10.24 16.70 20.60
CA HIS A 124 9.29 17.00 19.54
C HIS A 124 9.98 16.70 18.22
N GLN A 125 9.81 15.47 17.71
CA GLN A 125 10.34 15.10 16.41
C GLN A 125 9.50 15.89 15.41
N GLU A 126 10.10 16.90 14.79
CA GLU A 126 9.45 17.67 13.74
C GLU A 126 8.99 16.68 12.65
N ILE A 127 7.68 16.52 12.53
CA ILE A 127 7.10 15.77 11.44
C ILE A 127 7.10 16.71 10.24
N ARG A 128 7.84 16.37 9.23
CA ARG A 128 7.85 17.13 7.99
C ARG A 128 6.79 16.54 7.06
N LEU A 129 5.67 17.23 6.98
CA LEU A 129 4.60 16.89 6.04
C LEU A 129 4.93 17.42 4.63
N PRO A 130 4.32 16.83 3.56
CA PRO A 130 4.41 17.41 2.23
C PRO A 130 3.90 18.85 2.18
N ASP A 131 4.50 19.67 1.32
CA ASP A 131 4.10 21.06 1.15
C ASP A 131 2.61 21.17 0.79
N GLY A 132 1.88 21.98 1.54
CA GLY A 132 0.44 22.21 1.34
C GLY A 132 -0.48 21.13 1.90
N PHE A 133 0.01 19.94 2.25
CA PHE A 133 -0.82 18.83 2.73
C PHE A 133 -1.55 19.18 4.04
N PHE A 134 -0.88 19.85 4.96
CA PHE A 134 -1.49 20.31 6.20
C PHE A 134 -2.68 21.25 5.97
N ALA A 135 -2.49 22.25 5.10
CA ALA A 135 -3.55 23.18 4.73
C ALA A 135 -4.72 22.49 4.01
N GLU A 136 -4.44 21.51 3.17
CA GLU A 136 -5.44 20.70 2.48
C GLU A 136 -6.33 19.94 3.47
N VAL A 137 -5.74 19.31 4.49
CA VAL A 137 -6.50 18.58 5.52
C VAL A 137 -7.35 19.54 6.36
N LEU A 138 -6.83 20.71 6.75
CA LEU A 138 -7.60 21.69 7.52
C LEU A 138 -8.73 22.35 6.71
N ALA A 139 -8.60 22.45 5.39
CA ALA A 139 -9.64 22.97 4.52
C ALA A 139 -10.84 22.06 4.35
N GLN A 140 -10.76 20.80 4.82
CA GLN A 140 -11.88 19.86 4.71
C GLN A 140 -13.05 20.28 5.61
N THR A 141 -14.22 20.38 5.01
CA THR A 141 -15.47 20.72 5.73
C THR A 141 -15.98 19.56 6.58
N MET A 142 -15.64 18.33 6.20
CA MET A 142 -15.99 17.11 6.92
C MET A 142 -14.71 16.35 7.32
N PRO A 143 -14.69 15.73 8.51
CA PRO A 143 -13.56 14.89 8.94
C PRO A 143 -13.39 13.69 8.00
N ALA A 144 -12.55 13.83 7.00
CA ALA A 144 -12.19 12.77 6.06
C ALA A 144 -10.73 12.37 6.25
N LEU A 145 -10.39 11.12 5.92
CA LEU A 145 -9.02 10.66 5.85
C LEU A 145 -8.40 11.18 4.55
N LEU A 146 -7.33 11.95 4.65
CA LEU A 146 -6.49 12.33 3.53
C LEU A 146 -5.18 11.53 3.57
N ILE A 147 -4.70 11.21 2.37
CA ILE A 147 -3.46 10.46 2.17
C ILE A 147 -2.49 11.36 1.41
N SER A 148 -1.29 11.53 1.94
CA SER A 148 -0.26 12.35 1.29
C SER A 148 0.34 11.66 0.05
N SER A 149 1.06 12.43 -0.75
CA SER A 149 2.03 11.84 -1.68
C SER A 149 3.13 11.09 -0.91
N PRO A 150 3.73 10.04 -1.52
CA PRO A 150 4.86 9.34 -0.92
C PRO A 150 6.04 10.27 -0.67
N MET A 151 6.60 10.18 0.53
CA MET A 151 7.80 10.93 0.92
C MET A 151 8.91 10.00 1.42
N VAL A 152 10.12 10.52 1.44
CA VAL A 152 11.26 9.86 2.10
C VAL A 152 11.40 10.48 3.49
N ASN A 153 11.30 9.66 4.52
CA ASN A 153 11.60 10.09 5.88
C ASN A 153 13.13 10.23 6.01
N PHE A 154 13.59 11.47 6.25
CA PHE A 154 15.02 11.79 6.30
C PHE A 154 15.75 11.15 7.50
N ALA A 155 15.02 10.72 8.52
CA ALA A 155 15.63 10.11 9.70
C ALA A 155 16.11 8.67 9.45
N ASN A 156 15.44 7.94 8.57
CA ASN A 156 15.71 6.52 8.30
C ASN A 156 15.78 6.15 6.82
N ALA A 157 15.64 7.13 5.91
CA ALA A 157 15.61 6.97 4.46
C ALA A 157 14.51 6.02 3.95
N GLU A 158 13.48 5.77 4.76
CA GLU A 158 12.33 4.93 4.38
C GLU A 158 11.28 5.76 3.63
N LYS A 159 10.60 5.10 2.69
CA LYS A 159 9.44 5.72 2.03
C LYS A 159 8.23 5.60 2.94
N VAL A 160 7.54 6.71 3.13
CA VAL A 160 6.36 6.79 3.99
C VAL A 160 5.22 7.52 3.32
N LEU A 161 4.01 7.19 3.75
CA LEU A 161 2.78 7.93 3.48
C LEU A 161 2.26 8.50 4.80
N PHE A 162 1.74 9.71 4.75
CA PHE A 162 1.02 10.27 5.87
C PHE A 162 -0.48 10.16 5.63
N PHE A 163 -1.15 9.63 6.63
CA PHE A 163 -2.60 9.54 6.70
C PHE A 163 -3.06 10.55 7.73
N ALA A 164 -3.77 11.58 7.31
CA ALA A 164 -4.17 12.64 8.18
C ALA A 164 -5.69 12.76 8.28
N ARG A 165 -6.18 13.02 9.48
CA ARG A 165 -7.59 13.26 9.77
C ARG A 165 -7.73 14.41 10.74
N GLN A 166 -8.62 15.36 10.40
CA GLN A 166 -8.98 16.43 11.32
C GLN A 166 -9.86 15.88 12.44
N MET A 167 -9.57 16.29 13.66
CA MET A 167 -10.31 15.94 14.87
C MET A 167 -10.61 17.19 15.69
N ASN A 168 -11.61 17.14 16.54
CA ASN A 168 -11.90 18.19 17.51
C ASN A 168 -11.71 17.64 18.93
N LEU A 169 -10.75 18.16 19.66
CA LEU A 169 -10.53 17.80 21.07
C LEU A 169 -11.47 18.56 22.04
N GLY A 170 -12.30 19.43 21.51
CA GLY A 170 -13.26 20.25 22.24
C GLY A 170 -13.74 21.45 21.42
N PRO A 171 -14.68 22.27 21.93
CA PRO A 171 -15.16 23.44 21.18
C PRO A 171 -14.01 24.40 20.83
N GLY A 172 -13.79 24.62 19.53
CA GLY A 172 -12.76 25.54 19.02
C GLY A 172 -11.33 25.07 19.18
N ARG A 173 -11.08 23.75 19.31
CA ARG A 173 -9.72 23.15 19.34
C ARG A 173 -9.57 22.07 18.27
N PRO A 174 -9.52 22.43 17.00
CA PRO A 174 -9.22 21.48 15.97
C PRO A 174 -7.75 21.03 16.08
N VAL A 175 -7.54 19.73 15.93
CA VAL A 175 -6.23 19.09 15.87
C VAL A 175 -6.17 18.17 14.69
N LEU A 176 -4.97 17.95 14.21
CA LEU A 176 -4.72 17.01 13.13
C LEU A 176 -4.06 15.76 13.69
N ALA A 177 -4.70 14.61 13.52
CA ALA A 177 -4.04 13.34 13.74
C ALA A 177 -3.37 12.88 12.46
N VAL A 178 -2.07 12.63 12.56
CA VAL A 178 -1.24 12.19 11.44
C VAL A 178 -0.65 10.83 11.79
N ALA A 179 -0.97 9.82 11.00
CA ALA A 179 -0.36 8.50 11.07
C ALA A 179 0.67 8.34 9.96
N GLU A 180 1.89 7.96 10.33
CA GLU A 180 2.97 7.61 9.41
C GLU A 180 2.90 6.11 9.10
N VAL A 181 2.78 5.78 7.81
CA VAL A 181 2.70 4.41 7.30
C VAL A 181 3.90 4.16 6.39
N GLN A 182 4.65 3.11 6.67
CA GLN A 182 5.79 2.71 5.84
C GLN A 182 5.31 2.01 4.58
N ILE A 183 5.91 2.38 3.44
CA ILE A 183 5.73 1.67 2.17
C ILE A 183 6.90 0.72 1.98
N PRO A 184 6.64 -0.54 1.61
CA PRO A 184 7.69 -1.52 1.34
C PRO A 184 8.52 -1.17 0.10
#